data_a62c3bafcba79970e87dcce185c2d45d
#
_entry.id   a62c3bafcba79970e87dcce185c2d45d
#
_cell.length_a   1.000
_cell.length_b   1.000
_cell.length_c   1.000
_cell.angle_alpha   90.00
_cell.angle_beta   90.00
_cell.angle_gamma   90.00
#
_symmetry.space_group_name_H-M   'P 1'
#
loop_
_entity.id
_entity.type
_entity.pdbx_description
1 polymer ?
#
loop_
_entity_poly.entity_id
_entity_poly.type
_entity_poly.pdbx_seq_one_letter_code
_entity_poly.pdbx_strand_id
1 'polypeptide(L)'
;LYVSNNYDFPRKNNMLEKYKVLIPYAWGNMSEKNGLGGAFSDIIIAFPHQACTETYLESGPFDTFDLAKKHAKYLMTKFCRALLYVNKFSQHSTSAWGAIPIQDYHEDWWNKSISEIDEHLFDKYNLPEEIREFVRNNIQTKTMDNILNYKD
;
A
#
# COMPACT_ATOMS: atom_id res chain seq x y z
N LEU A 1 -7.92 -0.66 20.28
CA LEU A 1 -9.22 -0.82 20.92
C LEU A 1 -9.61 -2.30 20.87
N TYR A 2 -9.95 -2.88 22.04
CA TYR A 2 -10.46 -4.26 22.14
C TYR A 2 -11.97 -4.19 22.28
N VAL A 3 -12.69 -5.03 21.55
CA VAL A 3 -14.13 -5.20 21.63
C VAL A 3 -14.47 -6.65 21.98
N SER A 4 -15.66 -6.91 22.49
CA SER A 4 -16.09 -8.28 22.81
C SER A 4 -16.24 -9.11 21.52
N ASN A 5 -16.14 -10.45 21.64
CA ASN A 5 -16.32 -11.36 20.50
C ASN A 5 -17.72 -11.25 19.87
N ASN A 6 -18.71 -10.74 20.62
CA ASN A 6 -20.09 -10.56 20.16
C ASN A 6 -20.37 -9.11 19.72
N TYR A 7 -19.34 -8.30 19.51
CA TYR A 7 -19.52 -6.92 19.04
C TYR A 7 -20.15 -6.91 17.65
N ASP A 8 -21.24 -6.19 17.49
CA ASP A 8 -21.91 -6.01 16.21
C ASP A 8 -21.28 -4.83 15.46
N PHE A 9 -20.42 -5.15 14.48
CA PHE A 9 -19.77 -4.13 13.69
C PHE A 9 -20.79 -3.39 12.82
N PRO A 10 -20.75 -2.04 12.77
CA PRO A 10 -21.66 -1.24 11.94
C PRO A 10 -21.58 -1.56 10.44
N ARG A 11 -20.42 -2.02 9.98
CA ARG A 11 -20.21 -2.51 8.63
C ARG A 11 -19.63 -3.91 8.67
N LYS A 12 -20.41 -4.86 8.17
CA LYS A 12 -19.97 -6.26 8.03
C LYS A 12 -19.36 -6.43 6.63
N ASN A 13 -18.12 -6.87 6.58
CA ASN A 13 -17.45 -7.25 5.35
C ASN A 13 -16.67 -8.56 5.57
N ASN A 14 -16.20 -9.17 4.51
CA ASN A 14 -15.40 -10.41 4.57
C ASN A 14 -13.95 -10.18 5.03
N MET A 15 -13.59 -8.95 5.38
CA MET A 15 -12.22 -8.59 5.77
C MET A 15 -11.89 -9.03 7.20
N LEU A 16 -12.88 -9.20 8.07
CA LEU A 16 -12.63 -9.48 9.49
C LEU A 16 -11.84 -10.77 9.70
N GLU A 17 -12.16 -11.82 8.95
CA GLU A 17 -11.57 -13.16 9.09
C GLU A 17 -10.27 -13.33 8.26
N LYS A 18 -9.79 -12.28 7.63
CA LYS A 18 -8.67 -12.34 6.69
C LYS A 18 -7.57 -11.35 7.06
N TYR A 19 -6.37 -11.61 6.54
CA TYR A 19 -5.30 -10.62 6.54
C TYR A 19 -5.67 -9.47 5.62
N LYS A 20 -5.23 -8.27 5.97
CA LYS A 20 -5.46 -7.05 5.21
C LYS A 20 -4.37 -6.03 5.50
N VAL A 21 -4.26 -5.04 4.63
CA VAL A 21 -3.36 -3.90 4.85
C VAL A 21 -4.20 -2.67 5.14
N LEU A 22 -3.91 -2.01 6.25
CA LEU A 22 -4.55 -0.77 6.67
C LEU A 22 -3.70 0.41 6.19
N ILE A 23 -4.30 1.27 5.42
CA ILE A 23 -3.68 2.45 4.82
C ILE A 23 -4.33 3.68 5.44
N PRO A 24 -3.57 4.64 6.00
CA PRO A 24 -4.14 5.87 6.52
C PRO A 24 -5.02 6.57 5.48
N TYR A 25 -6.26 6.90 5.84
CA TYR A 25 -7.21 7.52 4.92
C TYR A 25 -6.82 8.94 4.54
N ALA A 26 -6.39 9.73 5.52
CA ALA A 26 -5.91 11.08 5.30
C ALA A 26 -4.39 11.10 5.15
N TRP A 27 -3.92 11.64 4.05
CA TRP A 27 -2.49 11.81 3.83
C TRP A 27 -2.17 13.30 3.89
N GLY A 28 -1.22 13.64 4.73
CA GLY A 28 -0.73 15.00 4.83
C GLY A 28 -0.09 15.51 3.53
N ASN A 29 0.29 16.77 3.53
CA ASN A 29 0.91 17.42 2.40
C ASN A 29 2.06 16.61 1.81
N MET A 30 2.07 16.51 0.51
CA MET A 30 3.21 16.06 -0.27
C MET A 30 4.34 17.07 -0.07
N SER A 31 5.11 16.85 0.98
CA SER A 31 6.24 17.73 1.30
C SER A 31 7.31 17.53 0.24
N GLU A 32 7.58 18.55 -0.53
CA GLU A 32 8.66 18.57 -1.52
C GLU A 32 10.05 18.35 -0.91
N LYS A 33 10.19 18.54 0.41
CA LYS A 33 11.48 18.40 1.11
C LYS A 33 12.08 16.99 1.04
N ASN A 34 11.25 15.95 0.84
CA ASN A 34 11.70 14.55 0.81
C ASN A 34 11.32 13.82 -0.50
N GLY A 35 11.01 14.56 -1.54
CA GLY A 35 10.54 14.01 -2.82
C GLY A 35 9.03 13.95 -2.94
N LEU A 36 8.58 13.74 -4.18
CA LEU A 36 7.16 13.62 -4.54
C LEU A 36 6.59 12.26 -4.08
N GLY A 37 5.28 12.13 -4.08
CA GLY A 37 4.62 10.85 -3.84
C GLY A 37 4.74 10.32 -2.42
N GLY A 38 4.85 11.23 -1.42
CA GLY A 38 4.77 10.88 -0.01
C GLY A 38 3.41 10.35 0.44
N ALA A 39 2.65 9.84 -0.48
CA ALA A 39 1.24 9.50 -0.52
C ALA A 39 0.60 9.11 0.82
N PHE A 40 1.24 8.32 1.61
CA PHE A 40 0.81 7.93 2.96
C PHE A 40 2.05 7.67 3.82
N SER A 41 1.86 7.70 5.14
CA SER A 41 2.91 7.39 6.11
C SER A 41 3.15 5.88 6.21
N ASP A 42 3.12 5.36 7.40
CA ASP A 42 3.25 3.94 7.63
C ASP A 42 1.92 3.23 7.40
N ILE A 43 2.00 2.02 6.88
CA ILE A 43 0.86 1.12 6.73
C ILE A 43 0.97 -0.02 7.73
N ILE A 44 -0.15 -0.71 7.98
CA ILE A 44 -0.21 -1.76 8.99
C ILE A 44 -0.70 -3.03 8.33
N ILE A 45 0.01 -4.15 8.51
CA ILE A 45 -0.55 -5.45 8.19
C ILE A 45 -1.43 -5.87 9.37
N ALA A 46 -2.74 -5.97 9.14
CA ALA A 46 -3.70 -6.39 10.13
C ALA A 46 -4.02 -7.88 9.98
N PHE A 47 -4.05 -8.55 11.13
CA PHE A 47 -4.35 -9.97 11.25
C PHE A 47 -5.87 -10.23 11.22
N PRO A 48 -6.30 -11.50 11.05
CA PRO A 48 -7.68 -11.88 11.29
C PRO A 48 -8.17 -11.38 12.67
N HIS A 49 -9.45 -11.06 12.76
CA HIS A 49 -10.11 -10.47 13.93
C HIS A 49 -9.61 -9.08 14.35
N GLN A 50 -8.83 -8.42 13.53
CA GLN A 50 -8.49 -7.01 13.71
C GLN A 50 -9.34 -6.15 12.77
N ALA A 51 -9.88 -5.06 13.30
CA ALA A 51 -10.67 -4.08 12.56
C ALA A 51 -10.07 -2.68 12.76
N CYS A 52 -10.43 -1.76 11.89
CA CYS A 52 -10.04 -0.36 11.98
C CYS A 52 -11.27 0.55 12.02
N THR A 53 -11.05 1.81 12.33
CA THR A 53 -12.04 2.88 12.18
C THR A 53 -11.95 3.48 10.77
N GLU A 54 -12.86 4.42 10.46
CA GLU A 54 -12.87 5.15 9.19
C GLU A 54 -11.62 5.99 8.90
N THR A 55 -10.69 6.05 9.85
CA THR A 55 -9.37 6.70 9.66
C THR A 55 -8.41 5.89 8.80
N TYR A 56 -8.76 4.64 8.48
CA TYR A 56 -8.00 3.77 7.60
C TYR A 56 -8.85 3.22 6.46
N LEU A 57 -8.20 3.03 5.33
CA LEU A 57 -8.70 2.20 4.22
C LEU A 57 -8.22 0.76 4.43
N GLU A 58 -9.10 -0.20 4.23
CA GLU A 58 -8.75 -1.62 4.22
C GLU A 58 -8.45 -2.07 2.78
N SER A 59 -7.28 -2.64 2.56
CA SER A 59 -6.88 -3.26 1.30
C SER A 59 -6.68 -4.76 1.48
N GLY A 60 -7.39 -5.55 0.72
CA GLY A 60 -7.47 -7.03 0.82
C GLY A 60 -8.81 -7.53 0.31
N PRO A 61 -9.30 -8.70 0.76
CA PRO A 61 -8.71 -9.63 1.73
C PRO A 61 -7.55 -10.46 1.19
N PHE A 62 -6.70 -10.97 2.09
CA PHE A 62 -5.63 -11.92 1.76
C PHE A 62 -5.77 -13.18 2.62
N ASP A 63 -5.57 -14.35 2.00
CA ASP A 63 -5.70 -15.63 2.69
C ASP A 63 -4.50 -15.95 3.59
N THR A 64 -3.33 -15.40 3.29
CA THR A 64 -2.11 -15.62 4.04
C THR A 64 -1.42 -14.31 4.41
N PHE A 65 -0.65 -14.36 5.49
CA PHE A 65 0.20 -13.25 5.90
C PHE A 65 1.23 -12.88 4.82
N ASP A 66 1.78 -13.88 4.13
CA ASP A 66 2.76 -13.66 3.05
C ASP A 66 2.17 -12.84 1.90
N LEU A 67 0.94 -13.13 1.47
CA LEU A 67 0.26 -12.32 0.44
C LEU A 67 0.03 -10.89 0.90
N ALA A 68 -0.37 -10.69 2.15
CA ALA A 68 -0.52 -9.35 2.73
C ALA A 68 0.82 -8.60 2.81
N LYS A 69 1.92 -9.29 3.14
CA LYS A 69 3.29 -8.72 3.13
C LYS A 69 3.70 -8.28 1.73
N LYS A 70 3.49 -9.11 0.72
CA LYS A 70 3.80 -8.78 -0.68
C LYS A 70 2.99 -7.59 -1.18
N HIS A 71 1.70 -7.53 -0.83
CA HIS A 71 0.86 -6.37 -1.12
C HIS A 71 1.36 -5.11 -0.41
N ALA A 72 1.73 -5.21 0.86
CA ALA A 72 2.30 -4.08 1.60
C ALA A 72 3.59 -3.57 0.95
N LYS A 73 4.48 -4.45 0.49
CA LYS A 73 5.67 -4.07 -0.30
C LYS A 73 5.29 -3.32 -1.57
N TYR A 74 4.30 -3.82 -2.33
CA TYR A 74 3.81 -3.16 -3.53
C TYR A 74 3.37 -1.73 -3.27
N LEU A 75 2.62 -1.49 -2.20
CA LEU A 75 2.19 -0.15 -1.81
C LEU A 75 3.37 0.77 -1.47
N MET A 76 4.49 0.22 -0.99
CA MET A 76 5.71 0.99 -0.69
C MET A 76 6.57 1.27 -1.91
N THR A 77 6.34 0.63 -3.06
CA THR A 77 7.08 0.90 -4.29
C THR A 77 6.94 2.34 -4.75
N LYS A 78 7.96 2.86 -5.39
CA LYS A 78 7.91 4.15 -6.07
C LYS A 78 6.92 4.13 -7.23
N PHE A 79 6.80 2.99 -7.93
CA PHE A 79 5.83 2.78 -9.01
C PHE A 79 4.39 3.03 -8.52
N CYS A 80 3.95 2.33 -7.49
CA CYS A 80 2.60 2.48 -6.95
C CYS A 80 2.35 3.92 -6.48
N ARG A 81 3.31 4.51 -5.77
CA ARG A 81 3.16 5.86 -5.23
C ARG A 81 3.25 6.96 -6.27
N ALA A 82 3.98 6.75 -7.37
CA ALA A 82 3.94 7.64 -8.54
C ALA A 82 2.54 7.66 -9.17
N LEU A 83 1.92 6.49 -9.36
CA LEU A 83 0.56 6.40 -9.87
C LEU A 83 -0.46 7.08 -8.95
N LEU A 84 -0.34 6.87 -7.63
CA LEU A 84 -1.18 7.59 -6.67
C LEU A 84 -0.96 9.10 -6.74
N TYR A 85 0.30 9.54 -6.87
CA TYR A 85 0.65 10.96 -6.94
C TYR A 85 -0.02 11.65 -8.13
N VAL A 86 0.07 11.08 -9.32
CA VAL A 86 -0.48 11.71 -10.54
C VAL A 86 -2.02 11.63 -10.62
N ASN A 87 -2.64 10.72 -9.87
CA ASN A 87 -4.09 10.55 -9.87
C ASN A 87 -4.78 11.17 -8.64
N LYS A 88 -4.02 11.76 -7.73
CA LYS A 88 -4.58 12.35 -6.50
C LYS A 88 -4.93 13.82 -6.70
N PHE A 89 -6.20 14.14 -6.66
CA PHE A 89 -6.72 15.51 -6.79
C PHE A 89 -7.13 16.16 -5.47
N SER A 90 -7.24 15.38 -4.37
CA SER A 90 -7.64 15.90 -3.05
C SER A 90 -7.04 15.07 -1.92
N GLN A 91 -7.10 15.56 -0.67
CA GLN A 91 -6.60 14.83 0.51
C GLN A 91 -7.35 13.51 0.77
N HIS A 92 -8.62 13.42 0.37
CA HIS A 92 -9.51 12.28 0.60
C HIS A 92 -9.86 11.53 -0.68
N SER A 93 -9.02 11.59 -1.70
CA SER A 93 -9.33 11.00 -3.00
C SER A 93 -9.21 9.48 -2.98
N THR A 94 -10.32 8.79 -2.72
CA THR A 94 -10.40 7.34 -2.94
C THR A 94 -10.33 6.98 -4.44
N SER A 95 -10.67 7.92 -5.33
CA SER A 95 -10.62 7.72 -6.79
C SER A 95 -9.21 7.42 -7.32
N ALA A 96 -8.16 7.92 -6.67
CA ALA A 96 -6.78 7.64 -7.07
C ALA A 96 -6.44 6.14 -7.03
N TRP A 97 -7.08 5.38 -6.14
CA TRP A 97 -6.87 3.94 -6.03
C TRP A 97 -7.36 3.15 -7.24
N GLY A 98 -8.34 3.69 -7.98
CA GLY A 98 -8.82 3.08 -9.22
C GLY A 98 -7.76 3.03 -10.34
N ALA A 99 -6.71 3.84 -10.24
CA ALA A 99 -5.58 3.85 -11.18
C ALA A 99 -4.47 2.85 -10.80
N ILE A 100 -4.56 2.18 -9.64
CA ILE A 100 -3.53 1.27 -9.16
C ILE A 100 -3.82 -0.14 -9.68
N PRO A 101 -2.92 -0.71 -10.53
CA PRO A 101 -3.12 -2.05 -11.06
C PRO A 101 -3.14 -3.11 -9.96
N ILE A 102 -4.12 -3.99 -10.00
CA ILE A 102 -4.17 -5.17 -9.14
C ILE A 102 -3.04 -6.12 -9.56
N GLN A 103 -2.31 -6.65 -8.58
CA GLN A 103 -1.17 -7.54 -8.80
C GLN A 103 -1.52 -8.97 -8.42
N ASP A 104 -0.87 -9.92 -9.09
CA ASP A 104 -0.78 -11.31 -8.64
C ASP A 104 0.48 -11.46 -7.77
N TYR A 105 0.30 -11.85 -6.52
CA TYR A 105 1.37 -11.98 -5.53
C TYR A 105 1.93 -13.39 -5.41
N HIS A 106 1.56 -14.32 -6.29
CA HIS A 106 2.05 -15.70 -6.26
C HIS A 106 3.43 -15.87 -6.89
N GLU A 107 3.92 -14.89 -7.64
CA GLU A 107 5.22 -14.93 -8.29
C GLU A 107 6.38 -14.68 -7.30
N ASP A 108 7.51 -15.35 -7.51
CA ASP A 108 8.66 -15.34 -6.59
C ASP A 108 9.36 -13.99 -6.48
N TRP A 109 9.30 -13.17 -7.53
CA TRP A 109 9.97 -11.86 -7.53
C TRP A 109 9.41 -10.88 -6.49
N TRP A 110 8.21 -11.12 -5.95
CA TRP A 110 7.67 -10.36 -4.83
C TRP A 110 8.46 -10.53 -3.51
N ASN A 111 9.33 -11.56 -3.43
CA ASN A 111 10.20 -11.77 -2.28
C ASN A 111 11.43 -10.84 -2.28
N LYS A 112 11.71 -10.17 -3.39
CA LYS A 112 12.82 -9.23 -3.54
C LYS A 112 12.65 -7.97 -2.70
N SER A 113 13.68 -7.12 -2.70
CA SER A 113 13.62 -5.78 -2.08
C SER A 113 12.63 -4.87 -2.80
N ILE A 114 12.17 -3.81 -2.13
CA ILE A 114 11.22 -2.85 -2.73
C ILE A 114 11.79 -2.23 -4.00
N SER A 115 13.09 -1.91 -4.04
CA SER A 115 13.73 -1.33 -5.23
C SER A 115 13.81 -2.31 -6.40
N GLU A 116 14.08 -3.60 -6.14
CA GLU A 116 14.07 -4.61 -7.20
C GLU A 116 12.65 -4.89 -7.71
N ILE A 117 11.65 -4.80 -6.83
CA ILE A 117 10.24 -4.87 -7.21
C ILE A 117 9.86 -3.67 -8.09
N ASP A 118 10.35 -2.46 -7.79
CA ASP A 118 10.14 -1.29 -8.64
C ASP A 118 10.67 -1.51 -10.06
N GLU A 119 11.92 -2.00 -10.20
CA GLU A 119 12.51 -2.28 -11.53
C GLU A 119 11.69 -3.33 -12.29
N HIS A 120 11.25 -4.38 -11.60
CA HIS A 120 10.40 -5.40 -12.22
C HIS A 120 9.06 -4.84 -12.69
N LEU A 121 8.45 -3.96 -11.91
CA LEU A 121 7.20 -3.28 -12.30
C LEU A 121 7.43 -2.34 -13.49
N PHE A 122 8.55 -1.61 -13.54
CA PHE A 122 8.89 -0.77 -14.69
C PHE A 122 8.99 -1.60 -15.97
N ASP A 123 9.60 -2.79 -15.91
CA ASP A 123 9.68 -3.72 -17.03
C ASP A 123 8.31 -4.28 -17.41
N LYS A 124 7.56 -4.77 -16.43
CA LYS A 124 6.22 -5.35 -16.62
C LYS A 124 5.27 -4.39 -17.32
N TYR A 125 5.35 -3.10 -17.00
CA TYR A 125 4.50 -2.06 -17.59
C TYR A 125 5.16 -1.29 -18.73
N ASN A 126 6.33 -1.73 -19.21
CA ASN A 126 7.09 -1.12 -20.31
C ASN A 126 7.27 0.39 -20.13
N LEU A 127 7.62 0.86 -18.92
CA LEU A 127 7.87 2.28 -18.71
C LEU A 127 9.06 2.74 -19.56
N PRO A 128 8.93 3.87 -20.28
CA PRO A 128 10.06 4.51 -20.95
C PRO A 128 11.15 4.90 -19.95
N GLU A 129 12.42 4.85 -20.36
CA GLU A 129 13.55 5.13 -19.45
C GLU A 129 13.47 6.53 -18.81
N GLU A 130 13.03 7.53 -19.55
CA GLU A 130 12.80 8.89 -19.03
C GLU A 130 11.83 8.89 -17.83
N ILE A 131 10.77 8.10 -17.90
CA ILE A 131 9.79 7.97 -16.80
C ILE A 131 10.38 7.18 -15.64
N ARG A 132 11.16 6.12 -15.91
CA ARG A 132 11.86 5.36 -14.87
C ARG A 132 12.81 6.26 -14.08
N GLU A 133 13.64 7.04 -14.78
CA GLU A 133 14.56 8.00 -14.16
C GLU A 133 13.81 9.04 -13.32
N PHE A 134 12.72 9.60 -13.85
CA PHE A 134 11.88 10.52 -13.09
C PHE A 134 11.37 9.89 -11.80
N VAL A 135 10.81 8.68 -11.87
CA VAL A 135 10.28 7.98 -10.70
C VAL A 135 11.38 7.64 -9.69
N ARG A 136 12.54 7.14 -10.16
CA ARG A 136 13.68 6.83 -9.28
C ARG A 136 14.18 8.05 -8.52
N ASN A 137 14.27 9.20 -9.19
CA ASN A 137 14.92 10.39 -8.65
C ASN A 137 13.97 11.29 -7.85
N ASN A 138 12.68 11.31 -8.17
CA ASN A 138 11.75 12.28 -7.61
C ASN A 138 10.75 11.68 -6.63
N ILE A 139 10.39 10.40 -6.75
CA ILE A 139 9.45 9.77 -5.81
C ILE A 139 10.17 9.40 -4.52
N GLN A 140 9.61 9.81 -3.39
CA GLN A 140 10.15 9.54 -2.06
C GLN A 140 10.43 8.04 -1.84
N THR A 141 11.58 7.69 -1.30
CA THR A 141 11.89 6.31 -0.93
C THR A 141 11.15 5.92 0.34
N LYS A 142 10.55 4.75 0.35
CA LYS A 142 9.98 4.06 1.51
C LYS A 142 10.71 2.73 1.71
N THR A 143 10.78 2.28 2.95
CA THR A 143 11.47 1.05 3.34
C THR A 143 10.51 0.10 4.05
N MET A 144 11.01 -1.06 4.41
CA MET A 144 10.25 -2.05 5.19
C MET A 144 9.86 -1.54 6.58
N ASP A 145 10.61 -0.57 7.12
CA ASP A 145 10.30 0.06 8.42
C ASP A 145 8.99 0.87 8.39
N ASN A 146 8.51 1.21 7.19
CA ASN A 146 7.21 1.87 7.01
C ASN A 146 6.02 0.87 6.97
N ILE A 147 6.28 -0.42 7.18
CA ILE A 147 5.25 -1.47 7.23
C ILE A 147 5.21 -2.03 8.66
N LEU A 148 4.23 -1.58 9.42
CA LEU A 148 4.03 -2.08 10.79
C LEU A 148 3.49 -3.52 10.75
N ASN A 149 3.88 -4.33 11.73
CA ASN A 149 3.60 -5.76 11.81
C ASN A 149 4.17 -6.59 10.62
N TYR A 150 5.22 -6.09 9.95
CA TYR A 150 5.88 -6.83 8.86
C TYR A 150 6.68 -8.03 9.38
N LYS A 151 7.23 -7.92 10.58
CA LYS A 151 7.90 -9.01 11.29
C LYS A 151 6.91 -9.56 12.31
N ASP A 152 6.71 -10.85 12.28
CA ASP A 152 5.92 -11.58 13.28
C ASP A 152 6.55 -11.47 14.66
#